data_78b7c0d87fc191dfeb467f3c175b077e
#
_entry.id   78b7c0d87fc191dfeb467f3c175b077e
#
_cell.length_a   1.000
_cell.length_b   1.000
_cell.length_c   1.000
_cell.angle_alpha   90.00
_cell.angle_beta   90.00
_cell.angle_gamma   90.00
#
_symmetry.space_group_name_H-M   'P 1'
#
loop_
_entity.id
_entity.type
_entity.pdbx_description
1 polymer ?
#
loop_
_entity_poly.entity_id
_entity_poly.type
_entity_poly.pdbx_seq_one_letter_code
_entity_poly.pdbx_strand_id
1 'polypeptide(L)'
;KGETELTPEERLLRAIFGEKAREVRDTSLKVPHGEQGKVIAVRRFSREDDDDLSPGVNEMIRVYVAQKRKIQDGDKMAGRHGNKGVVGKILPPEDMPFMEDGTPVDILLNTHGVPRRMNIGQVLEVHLGWLAHAGWKVDTEDPKNAELLKTLPEELYDVPANSLTATPVFDGATNHEIERLLASSRPNRDGDVLVDEHGKATLFDGRSGEPYKYPISVGYMYMLKLHHLVDEKIHARSTGPYSMITQQPLGGKAQFGGQRFGEMEVWAMQAYGAAYTLQELLTIKSDDVVGRVKVYEAIVKGDNIPDPGIPESFKVLLKELQSLCLNVEVLSTDGTPMELSGSDDDDMDSPSLGINLSRDEGASADIA
;
A
#
# COMPACT_ATOMS: atom_id res chain seq x y z
N LYS A 1 -25.71 -17.71 12.96
CA LYS A 1 -25.24 -18.21 14.26
C LYS A 1 -25.96 -17.51 15.39
N GLY A 2 -26.28 -18.23 16.46
CA GLY A 2 -26.79 -17.64 17.70
C GLY A 2 -25.83 -16.62 18.29
N GLU A 3 -26.30 -15.85 19.24
CA GLU A 3 -25.48 -14.82 19.91
C GLU A 3 -24.18 -15.44 20.47
N THR A 4 -23.07 -14.88 20.03
CA THR A 4 -21.76 -15.11 20.64
C THR A 4 -21.50 -13.97 21.62
N GLU A 5 -20.72 -14.22 22.67
CA GLU A 5 -20.28 -13.19 23.59
C GLU A 5 -19.71 -11.98 22.84
N LEU A 6 -20.25 -10.81 23.18
CA LEU A 6 -19.81 -9.54 22.62
C LEU A 6 -18.50 -9.10 23.26
N THR A 7 -17.61 -8.50 22.49
CA THR A 7 -16.45 -7.82 23.07
C THR A 7 -16.91 -6.62 23.93
N PRO A 8 -16.11 -6.20 24.93
CA PRO A 8 -16.46 -5.04 25.76
C PRO A 8 -16.76 -3.78 24.93
N GLU A 9 -16.00 -3.58 23.85
CA GLU A 9 -16.17 -2.46 22.93
C GLU A 9 -17.48 -2.54 22.13
N GLU A 10 -17.85 -3.74 21.65
CA GLU A 10 -19.12 -3.98 20.94
C GLU A 10 -20.31 -3.78 21.89
N ARG A 11 -20.18 -4.20 23.15
CA ARG A 11 -21.20 -3.99 24.19
C ARG A 11 -21.44 -2.50 24.46
N LEU A 12 -20.36 -1.72 24.55
CA LEU A 12 -20.42 -0.26 24.71
C LEU A 12 -21.10 0.42 23.52
N LEU A 13 -20.71 0.06 22.30
CA LEU A 13 -21.32 0.60 21.08
C LEU A 13 -22.83 0.35 21.02
N ARG A 14 -23.26 -0.85 21.36
CA ARG A 14 -24.71 -1.14 21.44
C ARG A 14 -25.43 -0.31 22.50
N ALA A 15 -24.82 -0.07 23.64
CA ALA A 15 -25.40 0.77 24.69
C ALA A 15 -25.55 2.25 24.24
N ILE A 16 -24.56 2.77 23.52
CA ILE A 16 -24.55 4.17 23.06
C ILE A 16 -25.53 4.40 21.90
N PHE A 17 -25.53 3.50 20.90
CA PHE A 17 -26.34 3.67 19.69
C PHE A 17 -27.74 3.04 19.80
N GLY A 18 -28.08 2.40 20.92
CA GLY A 18 -29.43 1.87 21.20
C GLY A 18 -29.88 0.77 20.23
N GLU A 19 -28.97 0.08 19.58
CA GLU A 19 -29.32 -1.03 18.72
C GLU A 19 -29.94 -2.19 19.54
N LYS A 20 -31.17 -2.56 19.21
CA LYS A 20 -31.79 -3.75 19.77
C LYS A 20 -30.95 -4.97 19.42
N ALA A 21 -30.65 -5.79 20.41
CA ALA A 21 -29.94 -7.05 20.24
C ALA A 21 -30.67 -7.90 19.18
N ARG A 22 -29.97 -8.26 18.10
CA ARG A 22 -30.48 -9.24 17.13
C ARG A 22 -30.21 -10.62 17.69
N GLU A 23 -31.22 -11.46 17.71
CA GLU A 23 -31.11 -12.87 18.19
C GLU A 23 -30.12 -13.69 17.34
N VAL A 24 -29.81 -13.24 16.13
CA VAL A 24 -28.98 -13.96 15.18
C VAL A 24 -27.92 -13.02 14.59
N ARG A 25 -26.65 -13.44 14.64
CA ARG A 25 -25.54 -12.74 13.99
C ARG A 25 -25.43 -13.19 12.54
N ASP A 26 -25.35 -12.22 11.60
CA ASP A 26 -25.03 -12.48 10.20
C ASP A 26 -23.55 -12.89 10.05
N THR A 27 -23.33 -14.15 9.62
CA THR A 27 -21.99 -14.69 9.36
C THR A 27 -21.71 -14.86 7.87
N SER A 28 -22.49 -14.21 7.00
CA SER A 28 -22.27 -14.24 5.56
C SER A 28 -20.86 -13.77 5.20
N LEU A 29 -20.29 -14.41 4.20
CA LEU A 29 -19.05 -13.93 3.61
C LEU A 29 -19.31 -12.61 2.90
N LYS A 30 -18.56 -11.59 3.29
CA LYS A 30 -18.64 -10.25 2.70
C LYS A 30 -17.32 -9.96 1.97
N VAL A 31 -17.39 -9.09 0.96
CA VAL A 31 -16.19 -8.56 0.30
C VAL A 31 -15.34 -7.86 1.37
N PRO A 32 -14.02 -8.16 1.45
CA PRO A 32 -13.13 -7.54 2.42
C PRO A 32 -13.14 -6.03 2.32
N HIS A 33 -12.92 -5.34 3.44
CA HIS A 33 -12.85 -3.88 3.47
C HIS A 33 -11.72 -3.36 2.56
N GLY A 34 -12.05 -2.38 1.71
CA GLY A 34 -11.12 -1.82 0.72
C GLY A 34 -11.05 -2.60 -0.61
N GLU A 35 -11.77 -3.72 -0.73
CA GLU A 35 -11.89 -4.47 -1.98
C GLU A 35 -13.21 -4.12 -2.69
N GLN A 36 -13.14 -4.03 -4.01
CA GLN A 36 -14.30 -3.76 -4.86
C GLN A 36 -14.15 -4.50 -6.19
N GLY A 37 -15.26 -4.74 -6.88
CA GLY A 37 -15.18 -5.37 -8.18
C GLY A 37 -16.55 -5.71 -8.77
N LYS A 38 -16.53 -6.21 -10.00
CA LYS A 38 -17.72 -6.67 -10.73
C LYS A 38 -17.75 -8.19 -10.74
N VAL A 39 -18.86 -8.77 -10.33
CA VAL A 39 -19.08 -10.22 -10.44
C VAL A 39 -19.15 -10.61 -11.91
N ILE A 40 -18.28 -11.51 -12.36
CA ILE A 40 -18.20 -11.99 -13.73
C ILE A 40 -18.76 -13.41 -13.90
N ALA A 41 -18.66 -14.23 -12.86
CA ALA A 41 -19.18 -15.59 -12.89
C ALA A 41 -19.50 -16.07 -11.46
N VAL A 42 -20.46 -16.98 -11.35
CA VAL A 42 -20.79 -17.70 -10.13
C VAL A 42 -20.85 -19.18 -10.49
N ARG A 43 -20.14 -20.02 -9.70
CA ARG A 43 -20.20 -21.47 -9.82
C ARG A 43 -20.71 -22.04 -8.50
N ARG A 44 -21.67 -22.95 -8.60
CA ARG A 44 -22.22 -23.70 -7.50
C ARG A 44 -21.68 -25.13 -7.58
N PHE A 45 -21.27 -25.66 -6.46
CA PHE A 45 -20.83 -27.02 -6.28
C PHE A 45 -21.71 -27.65 -5.19
N SER A 46 -22.28 -28.81 -5.47
CA SER A 46 -23.19 -29.48 -4.57
C SER A 46 -22.77 -30.95 -4.39
N ARG A 47 -22.96 -31.46 -3.20
CA ARG A 47 -22.77 -32.89 -2.94
C ARG A 47 -23.80 -33.77 -3.67
N GLU A 48 -24.92 -33.19 -4.02
CA GLU A 48 -25.96 -33.87 -4.82
C GLU A 48 -25.51 -34.09 -6.27
N ASP A 49 -24.58 -33.22 -6.77
CA ASP A 49 -24.01 -33.30 -8.11
C ASP A 49 -22.69 -34.11 -8.14
N ASP A 50 -22.37 -34.89 -7.08
CA ASP A 50 -21.15 -35.66 -6.91
C ASP A 50 -19.86 -34.83 -6.91
N ASP A 51 -19.91 -33.53 -6.61
CA ASP A 51 -18.73 -32.70 -6.47
C ASP A 51 -17.92 -33.06 -5.22
N ASP A 52 -16.59 -33.03 -5.34
CA ASP A 52 -15.65 -33.30 -4.23
C ASP A 52 -15.61 -32.12 -3.25
N LEU A 53 -16.41 -32.20 -2.20
CA LEU A 53 -16.53 -31.20 -1.15
C LEU A 53 -15.91 -31.67 0.16
N SER A 54 -15.33 -30.74 0.90
CA SER A 54 -14.77 -31.00 2.23
C SER A 54 -15.81 -31.64 3.18
N PRO A 55 -15.41 -32.51 4.12
CA PRO A 55 -16.33 -33.09 5.09
C PRO A 55 -17.14 -32.02 5.84
N GLY A 56 -18.46 -32.22 5.91
CA GLY A 56 -19.38 -31.31 6.58
C GLY A 56 -19.88 -30.12 5.71
N VAL A 57 -19.41 -30.01 4.48
CA VAL A 57 -19.89 -29.00 3.50
C VAL A 57 -20.89 -29.69 2.57
N ASN A 58 -22.10 -29.17 2.47
CA ASN A 58 -23.11 -29.67 1.55
C ASN A 58 -23.12 -28.93 0.22
N GLU A 59 -22.80 -27.65 0.26
CA GLU A 59 -22.82 -26.78 -0.90
C GLU A 59 -21.69 -25.74 -0.79
N MET A 60 -21.02 -25.45 -1.90
CA MET A 60 -20.01 -24.42 -2.02
C MET A 60 -20.34 -23.51 -3.20
N ILE A 61 -20.35 -22.20 -2.96
CA ILE A 61 -20.56 -21.20 -4.02
C ILE A 61 -19.24 -20.46 -4.23
N ARG A 62 -18.76 -20.48 -5.46
CA ARG A 62 -17.55 -19.73 -5.86
C ARG A 62 -17.96 -18.54 -6.72
N VAL A 63 -17.73 -17.34 -6.21
CA VAL A 63 -17.99 -16.07 -6.90
C VAL A 63 -16.70 -15.53 -7.48
N TYR A 64 -16.67 -15.28 -8.79
CA TYR A 64 -15.53 -14.66 -9.47
C TYR A 64 -15.78 -13.17 -9.59
N VAL A 65 -14.90 -12.39 -9.03
CA VAL A 65 -14.97 -10.92 -9.03
C VAL A 65 -13.80 -10.36 -9.82
N ALA A 66 -14.09 -9.55 -10.84
CA ALA A 66 -13.09 -8.85 -11.63
C ALA A 66 -12.89 -7.43 -11.08
N GLN A 67 -11.65 -7.05 -10.92
CA GLN A 67 -11.24 -5.71 -10.50
C GLN A 67 -10.22 -5.16 -11.49
N LYS A 68 -10.44 -3.93 -11.97
CA LYS A 68 -9.46 -3.22 -12.80
C LYS A 68 -8.65 -2.27 -11.93
N ARG A 69 -7.39 -2.61 -11.71
CA ARG A 69 -6.46 -1.78 -10.93
C ARG A 69 -5.59 -0.96 -11.88
N LYS A 70 -5.90 0.33 -12.00
CA LYS A 70 -5.05 1.30 -12.72
C LYS A 70 -3.79 1.59 -11.90
N ILE A 71 -2.77 2.14 -12.57
CA ILE A 71 -1.57 2.63 -11.88
C ILE A 71 -1.98 3.84 -11.03
N GLN A 72 -1.47 3.88 -9.81
CA GLN A 72 -1.68 4.99 -8.88
C GLN A 72 -0.38 5.35 -8.15
N ASP A 73 -0.40 6.49 -7.47
CA ASP A 73 0.73 6.93 -6.66
C ASP A 73 1.07 5.88 -5.60
N GLY A 74 2.36 5.54 -5.48
CA GLY A 74 2.82 4.51 -4.57
C GLY A 74 2.92 3.10 -5.16
N ASP A 75 2.38 2.82 -6.35
CA ASP A 75 2.56 1.56 -7.05
C ASP A 75 4.01 1.39 -7.49
N LYS A 76 4.50 0.15 -7.48
CA LYS A 76 5.88 -0.16 -7.83
C LYS A 76 5.99 -0.55 -9.30
N MET A 77 6.89 0.11 -10.00
CA MET A 77 7.24 -0.19 -11.38
C MET A 77 8.72 -0.55 -11.51
N ALA A 78 9.06 -1.24 -12.57
CA ALA A 78 10.45 -1.59 -12.89
C ALA A 78 10.65 -1.72 -14.40
N GLY A 79 11.89 -1.50 -14.86
CA GLY A 79 12.33 -1.92 -16.17
C GLY A 79 12.98 -3.31 -16.13
N ARG A 80 13.73 -3.66 -17.17
CA ARG A 80 14.45 -4.94 -17.31
C ARG A 80 15.89 -4.91 -16.79
N HIS A 81 16.36 -3.79 -16.24
CA HIS A 81 17.75 -3.53 -15.86
C HIS A 81 17.96 -3.39 -14.35
N GLY A 82 17.05 -3.94 -13.52
CA GLY A 82 17.10 -3.77 -12.08
C GLY A 82 16.71 -2.36 -11.60
N ASN A 83 16.23 -1.51 -12.48
CA ASN A 83 15.73 -0.16 -12.23
C ASN A 83 14.30 -0.22 -11.70
N LYS A 84 14.16 -0.40 -10.40
CA LYS A 84 12.88 -0.42 -9.69
C LYS A 84 12.61 0.92 -9.01
N GLY A 85 11.37 1.36 -9.04
CA GLY A 85 10.96 2.58 -8.41
C GLY A 85 9.48 2.58 -8.04
N VAL A 86 9.10 3.54 -7.23
CA VAL A 86 7.72 3.76 -6.81
C VAL A 86 7.21 5.00 -7.51
N VAL A 87 5.98 4.96 -8.01
CA VAL A 87 5.31 6.12 -8.62
C VAL A 87 5.14 7.19 -7.56
N GLY A 88 5.80 8.33 -7.75
CA GLY A 88 5.75 9.44 -6.80
C GLY A 88 4.52 10.32 -6.98
N LYS A 89 4.14 10.57 -8.23
CA LYS A 89 2.99 11.42 -8.57
C LYS A 89 2.52 11.12 -9.98
N ILE A 90 1.21 11.12 -10.18
CA ILE A 90 0.57 11.08 -11.49
C ILE A 90 0.09 12.49 -11.83
N LEU A 91 0.57 13.01 -12.95
CA LEU A 91 0.18 14.31 -13.47
C LEU A 91 -0.76 14.15 -14.66
N PRO A 92 -1.65 15.13 -14.93
CA PRO A 92 -2.38 15.18 -16.18
C PRO A 92 -1.42 15.37 -17.36
N PRO A 93 -1.78 14.92 -18.58
CA PRO A 93 -0.90 15.02 -19.74
C PRO A 93 -0.46 16.44 -20.06
N GLU A 94 -1.30 17.44 -19.77
CA GLU A 94 -1.05 18.85 -20.01
C GLU A 94 0.10 19.42 -19.14
N ASP A 95 0.31 18.84 -17.96
CA ASP A 95 1.37 19.27 -17.02
C ASP A 95 2.69 18.51 -17.24
N MET A 96 2.68 17.47 -18.08
CA MET A 96 3.87 16.69 -18.39
C MET A 96 4.77 17.43 -19.38
N PRO A 97 6.10 17.23 -19.29
CA PRO A 97 7.02 17.73 -20.30
C PRO A 97 6.65 17.19 -21.69
N PHE A 98 6.82 18.00 -22.73
CA PHE A 98 6.49 17.64 -24.10
C PHE A 98 7.63 17.99 -25.07
N MET A 99 7.66 17.29 -26.18
CA MET A 99 8.62 17.50 -27.26
C MET A 99 8.16 18.64 -28.20
N GLU A 100 9.02 19.02 -29.15
CA GLU A 100 8.75 20.09 -30.12
C GLU A 100 7.50 19.87 -30.98
N ASP A 101 7.13 18.60 -31.22
CA ASP A 101 5.92 18.21 -31.93
C ASP A 101 4.65 18.21 -31.05
N GLY A 102 4.78 18.60 -29.77
CA GLY A 102 3.69 18.60 -28.80
C GLY A 102 3.41 17.25 -28.14
N THR A 103 4.18 16.20 -28.43
CA THR A 103 3.99 14.88 -27.81
C THR A 103 4.46 14.90 -26.36
N PRO A 104 3.57 14.65 -25.36
CA PRO A 104 3.97 14.61 -23.96
C PRO A 104 4.73 13.31 -23.65
N VAL A 105 5.64 13.36 -22.67
CA VAL A 105 6.28 12.15 -22.15
C VAL A 105 5.32 11.42 -21.20
N ASP A 106 5.29 10.10 -21.27
CA ASP A 106 4.40 9.28 -20.43
C ASP A 106 4.98 9.05 -19.03
N ILE A 107 6.31 9.01 -18.91
CA ILE A 107 6.99 8.75 -17.64
C ILE A 107 8.25 9.61 -17.53
N LEU A 108 8.46 10.19 -16.35
CA LEU A 108 9.67 10.92 -16.01
C LEU A 108 10.46 10.16 -14.96
N LEU A 109 11.69 9.81 -15.28
CA LEU A 109 12.58 9.05 -14.42
C LEU A 109 13.65 9.94 -13.79
N ASN A 110 13.95 9.69 -12.50
CA ASN A 110 15.01 10.40 -11.81
C ASN A 110 16.39 9.90 -12.26
N THR A 111 17.15 10.77 -12.87
CA THR A 111 18.49 10.46 -13.40
C THR A 111 19.53 10.13 -12.34
N HIS A 112 19.37 10.56 -11.08
CA HIS A 112 20.30 10.23 -9.99
C HIS A 112 20.37 8.73 -9.68
N GLY A 113 19.35 7.95 -10.05
CA GLY A 113 19.32 6.51 -9.87
C GLY A 113 20.24 5.74 -10.81
N VAL A 114 20.66 6.33 -11.94
CA VAL A 114 21.44 5.66 -13.00
C VAL A 114 22.93 5.61 -12.67
N PRO A 115 23.64 6.74 -12.43
CA PRO A 115 25.08 6.73 -12.24
C PRO A 115 25.54 5.87 -11.06
N ARG A 116 24.85 5.98 -9.92
CA ARG A 116 25.26 5.26 -8.70
C ARG A 116 24.97 3.75 -8.76
N ARG A 117 24.06 3.30 -9.64
CA ARG A 117 23.72 1.87 -9.82
C ARG A 117 24.38 1.26 -11.04
N MET A 118 24.98 2.08 -11.91
CA MET A 118 25.74 1.66 -13.07
C MET A 118 24.98 0.74 -14.04
N ASN A 119 23.65 0.79 -14.04
CA ASN A 119 22.80 0.02 -14.96
C ASN A 119 22.59 0.78 -16.27
N ILE A 120 23.69 1.00 -17.00
CA ILE A 120 23.72 1.77 -18.24
C ILE A 120 22.87 1.17 -19.35
N GLY A 121 22.63 -0.13 -19.30
CA GLY A 121 21.77 -0.83 -20.27
C GLY A 121 20.37 -0.21 -20.44
N GLN A 122 19.82 0.43 -19.40
CA GLN A 122 18.55 1.14 -19.52
C GLN A 122 18.63 2.36 -20.45
N VAL A 123 19.76 3.07 -20.48
CA VAL A 123 19.96 4.21 -21.37
C VAL A 123 20.06 3.73 -22.83
N LEU A 124 20.82 2.66 -23.07
CA LEU A 124 20.90 2.03 -24.38
C LEU A 124 19.54 1.50 -24.86
N GLU A 125 18.73 0.94 -23.95
CA GLU A 125 17.36 0.53 -24.25
C GLU A 125 16.49 1.71 -24.69
N VAL A 126 16.60 2.87 -24.02
CA VAL A 126 15.86 4.09 -24.38
C VAL A 126 16.23 4.54 -25.79
N HIS A 127 17.51 4.54 -26.14
CA HIS A 127 18.00 4.94 -27.47
C HIS A 127 17.53 3.98 -28.56
N LEU A 128 17.69 2.68 -28.36
CA LEU A 128 17.19 1.66 -29.30
C LEU A 128 15.66 1.66 -29.40
N GLY A 129 14.97 1.92 -28.27
CA GLY A 129 13.54 2.06 -28.27
C GLY A 129 13.04 3.24 -29.11
N TRP A 130 13.74 4.36 -29.09
CA TRP A 130 13.46 5.48 -29.98
C TRP A 130 13.62 5.08 -31.44
N LEU A 131 14.75 4.47 -31.80
CA LEU A 131 15.03 3.98 -33.15
C LEU A 131 13.95 3.00 -33.62
N ALA A 132 13.56 2.04 -32.80
CA ALA A 132 12.52 1.09 -33.15
C ALA A 132 11.16 1.75 -33.41
N HIS A 133 10.86 2.84 -32.69
CA HIS A 133 9.63 3.61 -32.87
C HIS A 133 9.68 4.50 -34.11
N ALA A 134 10.74 5.30 -34.26
CA ALA A 134 10.86 6.23 -35.37
C ALA A 134 11.20 5.53 -36.71
N GLY A 135 11.94 4.44 -36.62
CA GLY A 135 12.61 3.84 -37.77
C GLY A 135 13.86 4.63 -38.20
N TRP A 136 14.64 4.10 -39.12
CA TRP A 136 15.84 4.77 -39.64
C TRP A 136 16.07 4.46 -41.11
N LYS A 137 16.81 5.33 -41.76
CA LYS A 137 17.29 5.13 -43.11
C LYS A 137 18.73 5.59 -43.21
N VAL A 138 19.65 4.65 -43.38
CA VAL A 138 21.08 4.93 -43.47
C VAL A 138 21.40 5.51 -44.85
N ASP A 139 22.02 6.69 -44.89
CA ASP A 139 22.56 7.23 -46.12
C ASP A 139 23.86 6.53 -46.47
N THR A 140 23.84 5.80 -47.58
CA THR A 140 24.99 5.02 -48.10
C THR A 140 26.07 5.92 -48.73
N GLU A 141 25.78 7.14 -49.06
CA GLU A 141 26.72 8.09 -49.66
C GLU A 141 27.50 8.90 -48.62
N ASP A 142 27.00 8.96 -47.35
CA ASP A 142 27.68 9.68 -46.28
C ASP A 142 28.97 8.96 -45.84
N PRO A 143 30.15 9.60 -45.98
CA PRO A 143 31.42 8.97 -45.55
C PRO A 143 31.46 8.65 -44.06
N LYS A 144 30.68 9.30 -43.23
CA LYS A 144 30.57 9.00 -41.80
C LYS A 144 29.90 7.65 -41.51
N ASN A 145 29.13 7.13 -42.43
CA ASN A 145 28.47 5.83 -42.32
C ASN A 145 29.30 4.66 -42.83
N ALA A 146 30.51 4.90 -43.37
CA ALA A 146 31.35 3.90 -43.97
C ALA A 146 31.74 2.73 -43.03
N GLU A 147 31.86 2.99 -41.71
CA GLU A 147 32.12 1.94 -40.72
C GLU A 147 30.83 1.16 -40.39
N LEU A 148 29.70 1.86 -40.23
CA LEU A 148 28.40 1.26 -39.98
C LEU A 148 28.00 0.30 -41.13
N LEU A 149 28.22 0.70 -42.38
CA LEU A 149 27.89 -0.10 -43.56
C LEU A 149 28.73 -1.36 -43.67
N LYS A 150 29.87 -1.49 -42.99
CA LYS A 150 30.67 -2.72 -42.96
C LYS A 150 30.15 -3.75 -41.94
N THR A 151 29.54 -3.28 -40.87
CA THR A 151 29.05 -4.11 -39.75
C THR A 151 27.57 -4.43 -39.86
N LEU A 152 26.79 -3.51 -40.43
CA LEU A 152 25.33 -3.63 -40.50
C LEU A 152 24.92 -4.43 -41.76
N PRO A 153 24.04 -5.46 -41.65
CA PRO A 153 23.46 -6.14 -42.81
C PRO A 153 22.64 -5.18 -43.70
N GLU A 154 22.67 -5.42 -45.02
CA GLU A 154 21.92 -4.57 -45.98
C GLU A 154 20.42 -4.47 -45.69
N GLU A 155 19.84 -5.52 -45.12
CA GLU A 155 18.41 -5.57 -44.70
C GLU A 155 18.06 -4.52 -43.63
N LEU A 156 19.05 -4.03 -42.88
CA LEU A 156 18.90 -3.04 -41.81
C LEU A 156 19.25 -1.60 -42.24
N TYR A 157 19.52 -1.35 -43.52
CA TYR A 157 19.79 -0.01 -43.99
C TYR A 157 18.53 0.89 -44.04
N ASP A 158 17.37 0.28 -44.26
CA ASP A 158 16.11 0.97 -44.34
C ASP A 158 15.02 0.25 -43.51
N VAL A 159 14.81 0.68 -42.29
CA VAL A 159 13.86 0.07 -41.33
C VAL A 159 12.68 0.98 -41.10
N PRO A 160 11.44 0.48 -41.28
CA PRO A 160 10.24 1.27 -41.07
C PRO A 160 9.98 1.59 -39.59
N ALA A 161 9.17 2.61 -39.35
CA ALA A 161 8.70 2.95 -38.00
C ALA A 161 7.93 1.81 -37.33
N ASN A 162 7.97 1.74 -36.01
CA ASN A 162 7.34 0.71 -35.18
C ASN A 162 7.83 -0.73 -35.45
N SER A 163 9.10 -0.87 -35.77
CA SER A 163 9.74 -2.16 -35.96
C SER A 163 10.07 -2.84 -34.64
N LEU A 164 9.92 -4.15 -34.60
CA LEU A 164 10.34 -4.96 -33.45
C LEU A 164 11.82 -5.31 -33.60
N THR A 165 12.60 -5.04 -32.55
CA THR A 165 14.03 -5.31 -32.50
C THR A 165 14.33 -6.44 -31.51
N ALA A 166 15.24 -7.34 -31.86
CA ALA A 166 15.79 -8.36 -30.98
C ALA A 166 17.30 -8.38 -31.13
N THR A 167 18.02 -8.44 -30.02
CA THR A 167 19.47 -8.54 -29.99
C THR A 167 19.88 -9.91 -29.44
N PRO A 168 20.80 -10.65 -30.10
CA PRO A 168 21.36 -11.89 -29.57
C PRO A 168 22.12 -11.63 -28.26
N VAL A 169 22.21 -12.65 -27.42
CA VAL A 169 22.95 -12.55 -26.15
C VAL A 169 24.45 -12.42 -26.46
N PHE A 170 25.11 -11.42 -25.87
CA PHE A 170 26.51 -11.04 -26.07
C PHE A 170 26.90 -10.62 -27.51
N ASP A 171 25.94 -10.38 -28.37
CA ASP A 171 26.13 -9.90 -29.73
C ASP A 171 25.14 -8.80 -30.03
N GLY A 172 25.19 -7.75 -29.25
CA GLY A 172 24.32 -6.55 -29.35
C GLY A 172 25.01 -5.46 -30.17
N ALA A 173 24.24 -4.40 -30.49
CA ALA A 173 24.76 -3.23 -31.18
C ALA A 173 25.82 -2.51 -30.32
N THR A 174 26.86 -2.03 -30.97
CA THR A 174 27.89 -1.19 -30.35
C THR A 174 27.39 0.24 -30.13
N ASN A 175 28.02 0.97 -29.22
CA ASN A 175 27.66 2.36 -28.98
C ASN A 175 27.78 3.23 -30.25
N HIS A 176 28.80 2.98 -31.05
CA HIS A 176 29.01 3.70 -32.31
C HIS A 176 27.88 3.42 -33.33
N GLU A 177 27.43 2.16 -33.43
CA GLU A 177 26.29 1.81 -34.29
C GLU A 177 25.01 2.49 -33.85
N ILE A 178 24.71 2.50 -32.54
CA ILE A 178 23.54 3.19 -32.00
C ILE A 178 23.57 4.70 -32.28
N GLU A 179 24.71 5.35 -32.08
CA GLU A 179 24.90 6.78 -32.31
C GLU A 179 24.69 7.15 -33.79
N ARG A 180 25.29 6.35 -34.69
CA ARG A 180 25.12 6.54 -36.14
C ARG A 180 23.69 6.27 -36.61
N LEU A 181 23.02 5.27 -36.06
CA LEU A 181 21.63 4.99 -36.36
C LEU A 181 20.69 6.11 -35.85
N LEU A 182 20.97 6.67 -34.66
CA LEU A 182 20.22 7.84 -34.16
C LEU A 182 20.34 9.05 -35.09
N ALA A 183 21.55 9.32 -35.60
CA ALA A 183 21.76 10.36 -36.61
C ALA A 183 21.01 10.08 -37.92
N SER A 184 20.69 8.81 -38.21
CA SER A 184 19.95 8.38 -39.42
C SER A 184 18.47 8.14 -39.13
N SER A 185 17.95 8.53 -37.96
CA SER A 185 16.55 8.34 -37.58
C SER A 185 15.61 9.09 -38.53
N ARG A 186 14.43 8.48 -38.78
CA ARG A 186 13.46 9.10 -39.68
C ARG A 186 12.84 10.33 -39.05
N PRO A 187 12.62 11.39 -39.82
CA PRO A 187 11.92 12.56 -39.35
C PRO A 187 10.47 12.24 -39.00
N ASN A 188 9.85 13.08 -38.16
CA ASN A 188 8.45 13.04 -37.84
C ASN A 188 7.57 13.46 -39.04
N ARG A 189 6.26 13.59 -38.85
CA ARG A 189 5.31 14.00 -39.90
C ARG A 189 5.56 15.40 -40.44
N ASP A 190 6.17 16.28 -39.63
CA ASP A 190 6.45 17.67 -39.96
C ASP A 190 7.82 17.83 -40.64
N GLY A 191 8.61 16.77 -40.68
CA GLY A 191 9.93 16.74 -41.31
C GLY A 191 11.09 16.95 -40.32
N ASP A 192 10.83 17.05 -39.03
CA ASP A 192 11.82 17.32 -37.99
C ASP A 192 12.36 16.06 -37.37
N VAL A 193 13.67 16.01 -37.09
CA VAL A 193 14.32 14.98 -36.31
C VAL A 193 14.31 15.38 -34.84
N LEU A 194 13.44 14.75 -34.03
CA LEU A 194 13.18 15.15 -32.65
C LEU A 194 14.29 14.77 -31.66
N VAL A 195 15.07 13.75 -31.97
CA VAL A 195 16.14 13.22 -31.09
C VAL A 195 17.46 13.28 -31.83
N ASP A 196 18.48 13.84 -31.20
CA ASP A 196 19.82 13.97 -31.75
C ASP A 196 20.60 12.64 -31.78
N GLU A 197 21.82 12.65 -32.32
CA GLU A 197 22.72 11.50 -32.40
C GLU A 197 23.13 10.95 -31.03
N HIS A 198 22.94 11.73 -29.96
CA HIS A 198 23.21 11.33 -28.58
C HIS A 198 21.97 10.88 -27.82
N GLY A 199 20.85 10.72 -28.49
CA GLY A 199 19.59 10.28 -27.88
C GLY A 199 18.89 11.33 -27.03
N LYS A 200 19.12 12.62 -27.30
CA LYS A 200 18.55 13.73 -26.54
C LYS A 200 17.59 14.54 -27.40
N ALA A 201 16.55 15.07 -26.74
CA ALA A 201 15.56 15.95 -27.33
C ALA A 201 15.43 17.24 -26.53
N THR A 202 15.00 18.31 -27.19
CA THR A 202 14.53 19.53 -26.54
C THR A 202 13.15 19.27 -25.97
N LEU A 203 12.98 19.43 -24.66
CA LEU A 203 11.69 19.31 -23.99
C LEU A 203 11.25 20.67 -23.46
N PHE A 204 9.94 20.86 -23.42
CA PHE A 204 9.27 22.02 -22.85
C PHE A 204 8.53 21.64 -21.58
N ASP A 205 8.52 22.53 -20.60
CA ASP A 205 7.75 22.32 -19.37
C ASP A 205 6.24 22.47 -19.64
N GLY A 206 5.44 21.48 -19.31
CA GLY A 206 4.00 21.49 -19.55
C GLY A 206 3.24 22.62 -18.86
N ARG A 207 3.78 23.18 -17.78
CA ARG A 207 3.13 24.25 -17.02
C ARG A 207 3.47 25.65 -17.52
N SER A 208 4.77 25.91 -17.79
CA SER A 208 5.24 27.21 -18.21
C SER A 208 5.31 27.35 -19.72
N GLY A 209 5.44 26.25 -20.46
CA GLY A 209 5.69 26.23 -21.88
C GLY A 209 7.13 26.64 -22.25
N GLU A 210 8.01 26.84 -21.27
CA GLU A 210 9.39 27.20 -21.49
C GLU A 210 10.27 25.99 -21.77
N PRO A 211 11.27 26.07 -22.67
CA PRO A 211 12.20 24.97 -22.92
C PRO A 211 13.12 24.76 -21.73
N TYR A 212 13.44 23.49 -21.45
CA TYR A 212 14.46 23.16 -20.47
C TYR A 212 15.84 23.62 -20.92
N LYS A 213 16.67 24.05 -19.97
CA LYS A 213 18.00 24.60 -20.22
C LYS A 213 18.93 23.65 -21.00
N TYR A 214 18.79 22.36 -20.83
CA TYR A 214 19.61 21.35 -21.47
C TYR A 214 18.75 20.29 -22.15
N PRO A 215 19.19 19.72 -23.29
CA PRO A 215 18.52 18.61 -23.91
C PRO A 215 18.46 17.39 -22.98
N ILE A 216 17.37 16.68 -23.03
CA ILE A 216 17.05 15.54 -22.13
C ILE A 216 16.97 14.26 -22.95
N SER A 217 17.49 13.15 -22.41
CA SER A 217 17.37 11.83 -23.05
C SER A 217 15.91 11.37 -23.06
N VAL A 218 15.40 11.12 -24.27
CA VAL A 218 14.02 10.70 -24.51
C VAL A 218 14.01 9.47 -25.40
N GLY A 219 13.14 8.54 -25.14
CA GLY A 219 12.94 7.36 -25.95
C GLY A 219 11.93 6.41 -25.33
N TYR A 220 11.86 5.19 -25.83
CA TYR A 220 10.91 4.17 -25.39
C TYR A 220 11.60 3.11 -24.54
N MET A 221 11.00 2.78 -23.40
CA MET A 221 11.48 1.76 -22.48
C MET A 221 10.36 0.80 -22.13
N TYR A 222 10.68 -0.47 -22.01
CA TYR A 222 9.74 -1.50 -21.57
C TYR A 222 9.60 -1.44 -20.05
N MET A 223 8.41 -1.04 -19.57
CA MET A 223 8.11 -0.87 -18.16
C MET A 223 7.13 -1.92 -17.66
N LEU A 224 7.43 -2.50 -16.51
CA LEU A 224 6.65 -3.52 -15.82
C LEU A 224 5.96 -2.91 -14.60
N LYS A 225 4.67 -3.18 -14.43
CA LYS A 225 3.96 -2.95 -13.18
C LYS A 225 4.17 -4.17 -12.29
N LEU A 226 4.79 -3.97 -11.13
CA LEU A 226 5.02 -5.06 -10.18
C LEU A 226 3.80 -5.29 -9.31
N HIS A 227 3.60 -6.54 -8.87
CA HIS A 227 2.47 -6.91 -7.99
C HIS A 227 2.71 -6.49 -6.52
N HIS A 228 3.29 -5.30 -6.35
CA HIS A 228 3.47 -4.60 -5.08
C HIS A 228 2.60 -3.34 -5.09
N LEU A 229 1.29 -3.54 -5.18
CA LEU A 229 0.31 -2.48 -5.29
C LEU A 229 0.04 -1.85 -3.91
N VAL A 230 -0.16 -0.54 -3.89
CA VAL A 230 -0.48 0.22 -2.67
C VAL A 230 -1.77 -0.28 -2.03
N ASP A 231 -2.80 -0.55 -2.82
CA ASP A 231 -4.10 -1.00 -2.31
C ASP A 231 -4.02 -2.28 -1.47
N GLU A 232 -3.07 -3.18 -1.81
CA GLU A 232 -2.86 -4.41 -1.05
C GLU A 232 -2.10 -4.19 0.25
N LYS A 233 -1.35 -3.09 0.36
CA LYS A 233 -0.47 -2.79 1.49
C LYS A 233 -1.04 -1.75 2.44
N ILE A 234 -1.87 -0.83 1.94
CA ILE A 234 -2.49 0.19 2.78
C ILE A 234 -3.39 -0.48 3.83
N HIS A 235 -3.18 -0.11 5.07
CA HIS A 235 -3.92 -0.66 6.19
C HIS A 235 -3.98 0.34 7.33
N ALA A 236 -5.16 0.47 7.94
CA ALA A 236 -5.38 1.26 9.14
C ALA A 236 -6.30 0.50 10.09
N ARG A 237 -6.18 0.78 11.38
CA ARG A 237 -6.99 0.18 12.43
C ARG A 237 -7.33 1.22 13.48
N SER A 238 -8.57 1.22 13.93
CA SER A 238 -8.98 1.85 15.19
C SER A 238 -9.12 0.79 16.28
N THR A 239 -10.15 -0.05 16.20
CA THR A 239 -10.40 -1.20 17.06
C THR A 239 -10.46 -2.45 16.20
N GLY A 240 -10.20 -3.61 16.77
CA GLY A 240 -10.23 -4.89 16.07
C GLY A 240 -9.93 -6.05 16.99
N PRO A 241 -9.63 -7.25 16.47
CA PRO A 241 -9.39 -8.44 17.29
C PRO A 241 -8.09 -8.34 18.09
N TYR A 242 -8.10 -8.95 19.26
CA TYR A 242 -6.98 -9.03 20.20
C TYR A 242 -6.59 -10.48 20.47
N SER A 243 -5.35 -10.70 20.90
CA SER A 243 -4.88 -12.00 21.37
C SER A 243 -5.62 -12.38 22.67
N MET A 244 -5.92 -13.67 22.86
CA MET A 244 -6.63 -14.13 24.04
C MET A 244 -5.79 -14.04 25.32
N ILE A 245 -4.49 -14.32 25.25
CA ILE A 245 -3.61 -14.39 26.43
C ILE A 245 -3.06 -13.01 26.78
N THR A 246 -2.37 -12.38 25.81
CA THR A 246 -1.68 -11.10 26.06
C THR A 246 -2.59 -9.89 25.90
N GLN A 247 -3.79 -10.04 25.39
CA GLN A 247 -4.72 -8.94 25.09
C GLN A 247 -4.16 -7.84 24.17
N GLN A 248 -3.09 -8.15 23.45
CA GLN A 248 -2.48 -7.27 22.48
C GLN A 248 -3.20 -7.33 21.14
N PRO A 249 -3.22 -6.24 20.34
CA PRO A 249 -3.75 -6.28 18.98
C PRO A 249 -3.06 -7.35 18.14
N LEU A 250 -3.83 -8.11 17.35
CA LEU A 250 -3.26 -9.03 16.37
C LEU A 250 -2.43 -8.27 15.33
N GLY A 251 -1.47 -8.94 14.68
CA GLY A 251 -0.67 -8.38 13.60
C GLY A 251 -1.23 -8.72 12.22
N GLY A 252 -0.88 -7.92 11.23
CA GLY A 252 -1.18 -8.17 9.82
C GLY A 252 -2.52 -7.63 9.32
N LYS A 253 -2.54 -7.25 8.04
CA LYS A 253 -3.73 -6.68 7.37
C LYS A 253 -4.90 -7.67 7.31
N ALA A 254 -4.61 -8.96 7.07
CA ALA A 254 -5.63 -9.98 6.92
C ALA A 254 -6.46 -10.20 8.20
N GLN A 255 -5.87 -10.01 9.37
CA GLN A 255 -6.52 -10.12 10.68
C GLN A 255 -7.06 -8.78 11.18
N PHE A 256 -7.07 -7.74 10.36
CA PHE A 256 -7.36 -6.39 10.79
C PHE A 256 -6.54 -5.98 12.01
N GLY A 257 -5.24 -6.30 11.96
CA GLY A 257 -4.29 -6.12 13.05
C GLY A 257 -3.70 -4.71 13.12
N GLY A 258 -2.97 -4.46 14.22
CA GLY A 258 -2.24 -3.22 14.42
C GLY A 258 -0.80 -3.27 13.92
N GLN A 259 -0.14 -2.13 13.95
CA GLN A 259 1.29 -2.02 13.68
C GLN A 259 2.10 -2.47 14.90
N ARG A 260 3.26 -3.07 14.65
CA ARG A 260 4.19 -3.45 15.71
C ARG A 260 5.04 -2.24 16.10
N PHE A 261 4.95 -1.85 17.37
CA PHE A 261 5.86 -0.89 17.99
C PHE A 261 6.99 -1.65 18.65
N GLY A 262 8.11 -1.77 17.94
CA GLY A 262 9.24 -2.60 18.38
C GLY A 262 10.11 -1.91 19.43
N GLU A 263 11.16 -2.61 19.87
CA GLU A 263 12.11 -2.12 20.88
C GLU A 263 12.86 -0.87 20.40
N MET A 264 13.24 -0.82 19.13
CA MET A 264 13.93 0.35 18.56
C MET A 264 13.04 1.60 18.51
N GLU A 265 11.75 1.44 18.23
CA GLU A 265 10.76 2.52 18.25
C GLU A 265 10.57 3.06 19.69
N VAL A 266 10.59 2.17 20.69
CA VAL A 266 10.59 2.56 22.11
C VAL A 266 11.82 3.40 22.45
N TRP A 267 13.00 3.03 21.99
CA TRP A 267 14.22 3.83 22.19
C TRP A 267 14.11 5.21 21.59
N ALA A 268 13.51 5.32 20.41
CA ALA A 268 13.28 6.62 19.78
C ALA A 268 12.37 7.53 20.63
N MET A 269 11.30 6.97 21.19
CA MET A 269 10.41 7.72 22.09
C MET A 269 11.10 8.14 23.39
N GLN A 270 11.93 7.29 23.93
CA GLN A 270 12.76 7.60 25.10
C GLN A 270 13.76 8.73 24.81
N ALA A 271 14.38 8.71 23.61
CA ALA A 271 15.30 9.75 23.18
C ALA A 271 14.64 11.13 23.06
N TYR A 272 13.39 11.18 22.67
CA TYR A 272 12.58 12.42 22.64
C TYR A 272 12.04 12.84 24.02
N GLY A 273 12.13 11.98 25.03
CA GLY A 273 11.55 12.24 26.34
C GLY A 273 10.02 12.26 26.38
N ALA A 274 9.37 11.63 25.40
CA ALA A 274 7.91 11.59 25.26
C ALA A 274 7.28 10.49 26.14
N ALA A 275 7.38 10.62 27.46
CA ALA A 275 6.97 9.60 28.42
C ALA A 275 5.46 9.30 28.37
N TYR A 276 4.63 10.31 28.32
CA TYR A 276 3.15 10.13 28.27
C TYR A 276 2.70 9.45 26.98
N THR A 277 3.29 9.83 25.83
CA THR A 277 2.99 9.17 24.55
C THR A 277 3.39 7.70 24.56
N LEU A 278 4.55 7.38 25.12
CA LEU A 278 5.02 6.01 25.28
C LEU A 278 4.08 5.21 26.19
N GLN A 279 3.65 5.78 27.30
CA GLN A 279 2.70 5.16 28.21
C GLN A 279 1.38 4.83 27.53
N GLU A 280 0.81 5.77 26.76
CA GLU A 280 -0.41 5.52 25.98
C GLU A 280 -0.24 4.37 24.97
N LEU A 281 0.90 4.33 24.26
CA LEU A 281 1.18 3.30 23.27
C LEU A 281 1.28 1.91 23.89
N LEU A 282 1.81 1.81 25.12
CA LEU A 282 2.00 0.55 25.81
C LEU A 282 0.75 0.07 26.57
N THR A 283 -0.18 0.94 26.89
CA THR A 283 -1.33 0.64 27.77
C THR A 283 -2.66 0.72 27.00
N ILE A 284 -3.25 1.89 26.96
CA ILE A 284 -4.62 2.11 26.42
C ILE A 284 -4.76 1.84 24.93
N LYS A 285 -3.69 1.96 24.16
CA LYS A 285 -3.67 1.62 22.74
C LYS A 285 -3.27 0.16 22.48
N SER A 286 -2.90 -0.61 23.49
CA SER A 286 -2.41 -1.97 23.38
C SER A 286 -3.20 -2.95 24.23
N ASP A 287 -2.76 -3.22 25.45
CA ASP A 287 -3.20 -4.37 26.27
C ASP A 287 -3.93 -4.02 27.57
N ASP A 288 -4.18 -2.78 27.86
CA ASP A 288 -5.04 -2.37 28.97
C ASP A 288 -6.52 -2.52 28.56
N VAL A 289 -7.17 -3.63 28.94
CA VAL A 289 -8.54 -3.97 28.54
C VAL A 289 -9.54 -2.92 28.99
N VAL A 290 -9.47 -2.51 30.27
CA VAL A 290 -10.41 -1.54 30.86
C VAL A 290 -10.14 -0.14 30.30
N GLY A 291 -8.86 0.22 30.19
CA GLY A 291 -8.44 1.52 29.64
C GLY A 291 -8.90 1.73 28.21
N ARG A 292 -8.84 0.71 27.35
CA ARG A 292 -9.32 0.78 25.96
C ARG A 292 -10.79 1.17 25.86
N VAL A 293 -11.65 0.53 26.68
CA VAL A 293 -13.09 0.80 26.67
C VAL A 293 -13.38 2.21 27.17
N LYS A 294 -12.74 2.62 28.28
CA LYS A 294 -12.91 3.96 28.85
C LYS A 294 -12.43 5.06 27.89
N VAL A 295 -11.34 4.85 27.18
CA VAL A 295 -10.82 5.79 26.17
C VAL A 295 -11.80 5.93 25.02
N TYR A 296 -12.32 4.80 24.50
CA TYR A 296 -13.29 4.83 23.41
C TYR A 296 -14.57 5.59 23.84
N GLU A 297 -15.03 5.36 25.06
CA GLU A 297 -16.17 6.08 25.66
C GLU A 297 -15.89 7.58 25.77
N ALA A 298 -14.73 7.96 26.30
CA ALA A 298 -14.31 9.35 26.44
C ALA A 298 -14.25 10.07 25.08
N ILE A 299 -13.69 9.42 24.04
CA ILE A 299 -13.65 9.99 22.69
C ILE A 299 -15.06 10.22 22.13
N VAL A 300 -15.97 9.26 22.30
CA VAL A 300 -17.37 9.39 21.82
C VAL A 300 -18.12 10.49 22.55
N LYS A 301 -17.90 10.63 23.87
CA LYS A 301 -18.55 11.68 24.70
C LYS A 301 -17.88 13.05 24.54
N GLY A 302 -16.64 13.10 24.07
CA GLY A 302 -15.83 14.33 24.02
C GLY A 302 -15.16 14.68 25.34
N ASP A 303 -15.04 13.72 26.25
CA ASP A 303 -14.40 13.87 27.55
C ASP A 303 -12.88 13.70 27.46
N ASN A 304 -12.19 14.08 28.54
CA ASN A 304 -10.75 13.86 28.65
C ASN A 304 -10.43 12.36 28.77
N ILE A 305 -9.31 11.95 28.18
CA ILE A 305 -8.82 10.57 28.25
C ILE A 305 -8.43 10.26 29.71
N PRO A 306 -8.93 9.15 30.30
CA PRO A 306 -8.58 8.74 31.66
C PRO A 306 -7.12 8.28 31.77
N ASP A 307 -6.63 8.25 33.00
CA ASP A 307 -5.29 7.72 33.28
C ASP A 307 -5.20 6.24 32.89
N PRO A 308 -4.06 5.81 32.33
CA PRO A 308 -3.86 4.43 31.91
C PRO A 308 -3.72 3.49 33.11
N GLY A 309 -4.22 2.27 32.93
CA GLY A 309 -4.11 1.19 33.90
C GLY A 309 -2.81 0.37 33.77
N ILE A 310 -2.86 -0.87 34.28
CA ILE A 310 -1.73 -1.81 34.22
C ILE A 310 -1.86 -2.71 32.99
N PRO A 311 -0.80 -2.84 32.18
CA PRO A 311 -0.80 -3.74 31.03
C PRO A 311 -1.09 -5.19 31.40
N GLU A 312 -1.97 -5.88 30.65
CA GLU A 312 -2.28 -7.30 30.89
C GLU A 312 -1.05 -8.20 30.68
N SER A 313 -0.18 -7.86 29.74
CA SER A 313 1.10 -8.55 29.52
C SER A 313 1.98 -8.57 30.76
N PHE A 314 1.94 -7.52 31.57
CA PHE A 314 2.67 -7.44 32.84
C PHE A 314 2.08 -8.38 33.89
N LYS A 315 0.76 -8.50 33.97
CA LYS A 315 0.09 -9.47 34.84
C LYS A 315 0.43 -10.90 34.46
N VAL A 316 0.45 -11.21 33.15
CA VAL A 316 0.89 -12.52 32.64
C VAL A 316 2.32 -12.83 33.06
N LEU A 317 3.25 -11.87 32.88
CA LEU A 317 4.65 -12.05 33.30
C LEU A 317 4.77 -12.36 34.79
N LEU A 318 4.05 -11.65 35.65
CA LEU A 318 4.04 -11.92 37.09
C LEU A 318 3.55 -13.33 37.41
N LYS A 319 2.48 -13.78 36.76
CA LYS A 319 1.96 -15.13 36.94
C LYS A 319 2.94 -16.21 36.45
N GLU A 320 3.64 -15.95 35.36
CA GLU A 320 4.70 -16.84 34.87
C GLU A 320 5.88 -16.92 35.86
N LEU A 321 6.32 -15.80 36.42
CA LEU A 321 7.37 -15.80 37.47
C LEU A 321 6.93 -16.54 38.73
N GLN A 322 5.68 -16.33 39.16
CA GLN A 322 5.11 -17.07 40.30
C GLN A 322 5.04 -18.58 40.02
N SER A 323 4.74 -18.99 38.78
CA SER A 323 4.72 -20.41 38.38
C SER A 323 6.10 -21.06 38.46
N LEU A 324 7.17 -20.30 38.34
CA LEU A 324 8.56 -20.72 38.55
C LEU A 324 8.98 -20.70 40.03
N CYS A 325 8.04 -20.61 40.96
CA CYS A 325 8.25 -20.54 42.39
C CYS A 325 9.01 -19.29 42.86
N LEU A 326 8.99 -18.21 42.05
CA LEU A 326 9.54 -16.92 42.47
C LEU A 326 8.41 -16.10 43.12
N ASN A 327 8.66 -15.62 44.36
CA ASN A 327 7.70 -14.70 44.99
C ASN A 327 7.95 -13.28 44.45
N VAL A 328 7.02 -12.77 43.70
CA VAL A 328 7.06 -11.42 43.13
C VAL A 328 5.83 -10.65 43.60
N GLU A 329 6.04 -9.55 44.30
CA GLU A 329 5.02 -8.66 44.81
C GLU A 329 5.26 -7.25 44.30
N VAL A 330 4.17 -6.59 43.88
CA VAL A 330 4.21 -5.17 43.51
C VAL A 330 3.80 -4.35 44.71
N LEU A 331 4.69 -3.50 45.17
CA LEU A 331 4.46 -2.65 46.35
C LEU A 331 4.10 -1.22 45.90
N SER A 332 3.11 -0.65 46.55
CA SER A 332 2.80 0.80 46.46
C SER A 332 3.95 1.62 47.10
N THR A 333 3.97 2.92 46.85
CA THR A 333 4.91 3.85 47.49
C THR A 333 4.86 3.81 49.03
N ASP A 334 3.75 3.36 49.60
CA ASP A 334 3.55 3.20 51.04
C ASP A 334 4.00 1.84 51.57
N GLY A 335 4.60 1.00 50.74
CA GLY A 335 5.09 -0.34 51.08
C GLY A 335 4.00 -1.39 51.25
N THR A 336 2.75 -1.09 50.93
CA THR A 336 1.66 -2.05 50.96
C THR A 336 1.62 -2.86 49.65
N PRO A 337 1.40 -4.22 49.72
CA PRO A 337 1.23 -5.03 48.51
C PRO A 337 0.02 -4.59 47.70
N MET A 338 0.23 -4.43 46.40
CA MET A 338 -0.85 -4.16 45.46
C MET A 338 -1.39 -5.49 44.94
N GLU A 339 -2.65 -5.79 45.16
CA GLU A 339 -3.30 -6.94 44.54
C GLU A 339 -3.55 -6.64 43.05
N LEU A 340 -2.81 -7.34 42.19
CA LEU A 340 -2.96 -7.29 40.72
C LEU A 340 -3.95 -8.34 40.20
N SER A 341 -4.70 -9.00 41.11
CA SER A 341 -5.70 -10.00 40.75
C SER A 341 -6.92 -9.32 40.14
N GLY A 342 -7.39 -9.86 39.02
CA GLY A 342 -8.53 -9.35 38.29
C GLY A 342 -9.86 -9.61 38.98
N SER A 343 -10.11 -8.92 40.08
CA SER A 343 -11.43 -8.87 40.71
C SER A 343 -12.32 -7.76 40.15
N ASP A 344 -11.96 -7.20 38.99
CA ASP A 344 -12.80 -6.21 38.31
C ASP A 344 -13.96 -6.85 37.50
N ASP A 345 -14.07 -8.18 37.50
CA ASP A 345 -15.24 -8.86 36.90
C ASP A 345 -16.53 -8.63 37.69
N ASP A 346 -16.45 -8.33 39.00
CA ASP A 346 -17.62 -8.06 39.82
C ASP A 346 -18.11 -6.59 39.72
N ASP A 347 -17.25 -5.65 39.33
CA ASP A 347 -17.64 -4.24 39.13
C ASP A 347 -18.23 -3.94 37.75
N MET A 348 -18.15 -4.88 36.79
CA MET A 348 -18.81 -4.73 35.50
C MET A 348 -20.34 -4.92 35.56
N ASP A 349 -20.90 -5.48 36.64
CA ASP A 349 -22.32 -5.60 36.85
C ASP A 349 -22.97 -4.38 37.54
N SER A 350 -22.19 -3.40 37.94
CA SER A 350 -22.71 -2.15 38.42
C SER A 350 -22.82 -1.16 37.25
N PRO A 351 -24.04 -0.78 36.83
CA PRO A 351 -24.22 0.26 35.85
C PRO A 351 -23.97 1.63 36.48
N SER A 352 -22.73 1.96 36.79
CA SER A 352 -22.29 3.31 37.08
C SER A 352 -22.09 4.16 35.83
N LEU A 353 -22.57 3.70 34.69
CA LEU A 353 -22.94 4.54 33.57
C LEU A 353 -24.11 5.41 34.04
N GLY A 354 -23.86 6.65 34.48
CA GLY A 354 -24.85 7.66 34.84
C GLY A 354 -25.74 8.08 33.66
N ILE A 355 -26.07 7.15 32.80
CA ILE A 355 -27.07 7.29 31.76
C ILE A 355 -28.37 6.85 32.35
N ASN A 356 -29.12 7.82 32.86
CA ASN A 356 -30.49 7.62 33.31
C ASN A 356 -31.35 7.26 32.09
N LEU A 357 -31.50 5.95 31.81
CA LEU A 357 -32.32 5.43 30.73
C LEU A 357 -33.83 5.48 31.02
N SER A 358 -34.26 6.10 32.12
CA SER A 358 -35.67 6.45 32.33
C SER A 358 -35.99 7.71 31.52
N ARG A 359 -36.27 7.52 30.23
CA ARG A 359 -37.04 8.51 29.47
C ARG A 359 -38.45 8.45 30.00
N ASP A 360 -38.86 9.47 30.75
CA ASP A 360 -40.26 9.69 31.07
C ASP A 360 -41.08 9.70 29.77
N GLU A 361 -41.85 8.63 29.56
CA GLU A 361 -42.98 8.63 28.64
C GLU A 361 -44.07 9.53 29.26
N GLY A 362 -44.04 10.81 28.98
CA GLY A 362 -45.09 11.68 29.47
C GLY A 362 -44.81 13.16 29.35
N ALA A 363 -44.75 13.65 28.12
CA ALA A 363 -45.10 15.06 27.85
C ALA A 363 -45.54 15.20 26.40
N SER A 364 -46.81 15.01 26.16
CA SER A 364 -47.53 15.61 25.04
C SER A 364 -47.44 17.13 25.21
N ALA A 365 -46.69 17.82 24.40
CA ALA A 365 -46.76 19.26 24.29
C ALA A 365 -47.58 19.60 23.05
N ASP A 366 -48.80 20.02 23.31
CA ASP A 366 -49.57 20.87 22.42
C ASP A 366 -48.75 22.10 22.07
N ILE A 367 -48.52 22.35 20.80
CA ILE A 367 -48.14 23.67 20.31
C ILE A 367 -49.11 24.02 19.17
N ALA A 368 -49.84 25.05 19.43
CA ALA A 368 -50.69 25.79 18.52
C ALA A 368 -49.87 26.49 17.40
#